data_30f0155aac9907dc843ddd4c8fca219d
#
_entry.id   30f0155aac9907dc843ddd4c8fca219d
#
_cell.length_a   1.000
_cell.length_b   1.000
_cell.length_c   1.000
_cell.angle_alpha   90.00
_cell.angle_beta   90.00
_cell.angle_gamma   90.00
#
_symmetry.space_group_name_H-M   'P 1'
#
loop_
_entity.id
_entity.type
_entity.pdbx_description
1 polymer ?
#
loop_
_entity_poly.entity_id
_entity_poly.type
_entity_poly.pdbx_seq_one_letter_code
_entity_poly.pdbx_strand_id
1 'polypeptide(L)'
;MSNLIYSLNATMPVFLVMVVGYFLRRTGMLNEEYIKVSNKFNFNVTLPCLLLLNMMDCDIKNTFDGKYVLYCALSTIICITVIWTLAKLFCKKKNASDKNIVGEFVQGAYRGSAAILGIALLQNISGNAKMAPLMMLGSVPLYNIFAVIVLTFESPDMKENELGKNLKKAVKGICTNPIILSILGGMILSYFDITFPKIMYKTINSIGSLTSPMALIAIGAGFEGRKAIKKLKPTIIATTIKLVIQPLIFLPVAVAMGFEPEKIVAALIMLGAPTTATSYIMAKNMNHEGVLSSSIVVLTTLMSAFTITAWIFILRTMGYI
;
A
#
# COMPACT_ATOMS: atom_id res chain seq x y z
N MET A 1 16.96 -5.39 -21.26
CA MET A 1 17.80 -5.69 -20.08
C MET A 1 17.86 -4.54 -19.07
N SER A 2 17.97 -3.29 -19.49
CA SER A 2 18.05 -2.13 -18.55
C SER A 2 16.86 -2.03 -17.58
N ASN A 3 15.62 -2.19 -18.05
CA ASN A 3 14.42 -2.08 -17.21
C ASN A 3 14.32 -3.16 -16.14
N LEU A 4 14.73 -4.41 -16.44
CA LEU A 4 14.75 -5.50 -15.45
C LEU A 4 15.79 -5.25 -14.35
N ILE A 5 17.02 -4.89 -14.75
CA ILE A 5 18.08 -4.56 -13.79
C ILE A 5 17.63 -3.41 -12.89
N TYR A 6 16.96 -2.42 -13.47
CA TYR A 6 16.46 -1.30 -12.71
C TYR A 6 15.33 -1.69 -11.73
N SER A 7 14.33 -2.46 -12.21
CA SER A 7 13.27 -2.95 -11.33
C SER A 7 13.81 -3.82 -10.20
N LEU A 8 14.84 -4.63 -10.46
CA LEU A 8 15.55 -5.39 -9.44
C LEU A 8 16.28 -4.46 -8.45
N ASN A 9 16.99 -3.44 -8.94
CA ASN A 9 17.67 -2.47 -8.07
C ASN A 9 16.70 -1.70 -7.17
N ALA A 10 15.47 -1.46 -7.62
CA ALA A 10 14.43 -0.80 -6.81
C ALA A 10 13.78 -1.75 -5.78
N THR A 11 13.57 -3.01 -6.12
CA THR A 11 12.79 -3.95 -5.29
C THR A 11 13.65 -4.85 -4.41
N MET A 12 14.83 -5.26 -4.86
CA MET A 12 15.72 -6.14 -4.10
C MET A 12 16.19 -5.55 -2.77
N PRO A 13 16.56 -4.26 -2.65
CA PRO A 13 16.90 -3.67 -1.35
C PRO A 13 15.75 -3.79 -0.34
N VAL A 14 14.50 -3.59 -0.78
CA VAL A 14 13.31 -3.73 0.07
C VAL A 14 13.18 -5.17 0.59
N PHE A 15 13.39 -6.15 -0.29
CA PHE A 15 13.39 -7.56 0.10
C PHE A 15 14.54 -7.91 1.03
N LEU A 16 15.75 -7.43 0.75
CA LEU A 16 16.94 -7.70 1.58
C LEU A 16 16.81 -7.14 2.99
N VAL A 17 16.16 -5.99 3.18
CA VAL A 17 15.88 -5.45 4.52
C VAL A 17 14.95 -6.39 5.31
N MET A 18 13.98 -7.03 4.67
CA MET A 18 13.14 -8.05 5.33
C MET A 18 13.97 -9.29 5.69
N VAL A 19 14.88 -9.72 4.82
CA VAL A 19 15.80 -10.83 5.10
C VAL A 19 16.70 -10.52 6.30
N VAL A 20 17.24 -9.30 6.39
CA VAL A 20 17.99 -8.83 7.56
C VAL A 20 17.13 -8.92 8.83
N GLY A 21 15.88 -8.44 8.80
CA GLY A 21 14.95 -8.56 9.93
C GLY A 21 14.74 -10.01 10.39
N TYR A 22 14.59 -10.93 9.44
CA TYR A 22 14.46 -12.36 9.71
C TYR A 22 15.70 -12.93 10.41
N PHE A 23 16.91 -12.60 9.94
CA PHE A 23 18.16 -13.05 10.58
C PHE A 23 18.33 -12.45 11.96
N LEU A 24 18.05 -11.15 12.16
CA LEU A 24 18.13 -10.51 13.48
C LEU A 24 17.17 -11.14 14.49
N ARG A 25 16.02 -11.65 14.05
CA ARG A 25 15.11 -12.44 14.89
C ARG A 25 15.72 -13.80 15.23
N ARG A 26 16.38 -14.46 14.27
CA ARG A 26 17.02 -15.76 14.48
C ARG A 26 18.22 -15.70 15.41
N THR A 27 18.98 -14.60 15.40
CA THR A 27 20.11 -14.37 16.32
C THR A 27 19.67 -13.95 17.73
N GLY A 28 18.37 -13.74 17.96
CA GLY A 28 17.83 -13.31 19.25
C GLY A 28 17.96 -11.80 19.51
N MET A 29 18.54 -11.02 18.59
CA MET A 29 18.65 -9.56 18.74
C MET A 29 17.27 -8.88 18.74
N LEU A 30 16.33 -9.37 17.94
CA LEU A 30 14.95 -8.90 17.91
C LEU A 30 14.01 -9.93 18.53
N ASN A 31 13.10 -9.46 19.38
CA ASN A 31 12.10 -10.29 20.06
C ASN A 31 10.67 -9.89 19.67
N GLU A 32 9.65 -10.57 20.21
CA GLU A 32 8.23 -10.25 19.98
C GLU A 32 7.85 -8.84 20.46
N GLU A 33 8.46 -8.40 21.55
CA GLU A 33 8.22 -7.08 22.11
C GLU A 33 8.70 -5.99 21.15
N TYR A 34 9.90 -6.15 20.58
CA TYR A 34 10.40 -5.24 19.53
C TYR A 34 9.41 -5.13 18.36
N ILE A 35 8.90 -6.26 17.85
CA ILE A 35 7.96 -6.27 16.73
C ILE A 35 6.70 -5.50 17.09
N LYS A 36 6.16 -5.72 18.29
CA LYS A 36 4.94 -5.06 18.79
C LYS A 36 5.16 -3.54 18.96
N VAL A 37 6.24 -3.14 19.62
CA VAL A 37 6.56 -1.73 19.86
C VAL A 37 6.87 -1.01 18.55
N SER A 38 7.66 -1.63 17.67
CA SER A 38 8.00 -1.09 16.34
C SER A 38 6.75 -0.85 15.50
N ASN A 39 5.84 -1.81 15.44
CA ASN A 39 4.57 -1.64 14.71
C ASN A 39 3.70 -0.53 15.30
N LYS A 40 3.62 -0.42 16.63
CA LYS A 40 2.87 0.64 17.30
C LYS A 40 3.48 2.02 17.07
N PHE A 41 4.80 2.13 17.11
CA PHE A 41 5.54 3.36 16.82
C PHE A 41 5.37 3.78 15.36
N ASN A 42 5.49 2.83 14.44
CA ASN A 42 5.24 3.08 13.03
C ASN A 42 3.83 3.59 12.78
N PHE A 43 2.82 2.96 13.35
CA PHE A 43 1.42 3.33 13.15
C PHE A 43 1.08 4.72 13.69
N ASN A 44 1.60 5.07 14.87
CA ASN A 44 1.20 6.30 15.56
C ASN A 44 2.12 7.51 15.29
N VAL A 45 3.35 7.28 14.82
CA VAL A 45 4.35 8.35 14.69
C VAL A 45 4.94 8.43 13.29
N THR A 46 5.69 7.40 12.86
CA THR A 46 6.48 7.54 11.64
C THR A 46 5.62 7.59 10.38
N LEU A 47 4.60 6.75 10.30
CA LEU A 47 3.69 6.71 9.15
C LEU A 47 2.83 7.97 9.03
N PRO A 48 2.25 8.54 10.09
CA PRO A 48 1.65 9.87 10.07
C PRO A 48 2.59 10.96 9.58
N CYS A 49 3.83 11.01 10.07
CA CYS A 49 4.83 11.98 9.61
C CYS A 49 5.11 11.85 8.11
N LEU A 50 5.32 10.63 7.62
CA LEU A 50 5.57 10.36 6.21
C LEU A 50 4.40 10.81 5.33
N LEU A 51 3.17 10.45 5.70
CA LEU A 51 1.99 10.75 4.90
C LEU A 51 1.59 12.22 4.95
N LEU A 52 1.81 12.89 6.08
CA LEU A 52 1.63 14.33 6.20
C LEU A 52 2.48 15.07 5.17
N LEU A 53 3.79 14.79 5.13
CA LEU A 53 4.70 15.44 4.18
C LEU A 53 4.39 15.07 2.74
N ASN A 54 4.14 13.78 2.45
CA ASN A 54 3.80 13.34 1.09
C ASN A 54 2.55 14.05 0.54
N MET A 55 1.55 14.32 1.39
CA MET A 55 0.35 15.06 0.97
C MET A 55 0.57 16.56 0.93
N MET A 56 1.39 17.11 1.82
CA MET A 56 1.75 18.52 1.82
C MET A 56 2.57 18.90 0.59
N ASP A 57 3.48 18.02 0.14
CA ASP A 57 4.33 18.24 -1.02
C ASP A 57 3.59 18.03 -2.36
N CYS A 58 2.31 17.58 -2.34
CA CYS A 58 1.48 17.55 -3.53
C CYS A 58 1.04 18.96 -3.92
N ASP A 59 1.43 19.45 -5.10
CA ASP A 59 0.93 20.72 -5.64
C ASP A 59 -0.49 20.57 -6.17
N ILE A 60 -1.47 20.64 -5.25
CA ILE A 60 -2.88 20.38 -5.56
C ILE A 60 -3.47 21.47 -6.44
N LYS A 61 -2.99 22.73 -6.34
CA LYS A 61 -3.59 23.86 -7.07
C LYS A 61 -3.12 23.98 -8.51
N ASN A 62 -1.81 23.84 -8.74
CA ASN A 62 -1.21 24.18 -10.02
C ASN A 62 -1.11 23.00 -11.00
N THR A 63 -1.09 21.77 -10.48
CA THR A 63 -0.93 20.55 -11.29
C THR A 63 -2.19 19.68 -11.34
N PHE A 64 -3.31 20.14 -10.79
CA PHE A 64 -4.54 19.36 -10.65
C PHE A 64 -5.14 18.97 -12.02
N ASP A 65 -5.10 17.68 -12.33
CA ASP A 65 -5.85 17.08 -13.44
C ASP A 65 -7.01 16.24 -12.87
N GLY A 66 -8.20 16.88 -12.82
CA GLY A 66 -9.39 16.24 -12.26
C GLY A 66 -9.78 14.93 -12.96
N LYS A 67 -9.57 14.82 -14.29
CA LYS A 67 -9.86 13.60 -15.05
C LYS A 67 -8.95 12.47 -14.62
N TYR A 68 -7.66 12.73 -14.44
CA TYR A 68 -6.69 11.72 -14.02
C TYR A 68 -6.85 11.33 -12.55
N VAL A 69 -7.04 12.30 -11.65
CA VAL A 69 -7.31 12.04 -10.22
C VAL A 69 -8.59 11.23 -10.04
N LEU A 70 -9.65 11.55 -10.79
CA LEU A 70 -10.90 10.79 -10.77
C LEU A 70 -10.72 9.35 -11.27
N TYR A 71 -9.93 9.15 -12.33
CA TYR A 71 -9.57 7.82 -12.82
C TYR A 71 -8.84 7.02 -11.72
N CYS A 72 -7.84 7.60 -11.05
CA CYS A 72 -7.10 6.96 -9.95
C CYS A 72 -8.04 6.62 -8.77
N ALA A 73 -8.96 7.52 -8.43
CA ALA A 73 -9.92 7.31 -7.35
C ALA A 73 -10.95 6.22 -7.69
N LEU A 74 -11.57 6.28 -8.87
CA LEU A 74 -12.56 5.31 -9.29
C LEU A 74 -11.97 3.90 -9.46
N SER A 75 -10.81 3.78 -10.10
CA SER A 75 -10.13 2.49 -10.23
C SER A 75 -9.80 1.90 -8.85
N THR A 76 -9.36 2.72 -7.90
CA THR A 76 -9.12 2.30 -6.51
C THR A 76 -10.39 1.81 -5.83
N ILE A 77 -11.48 2.58 -5.88
CA ILE A 77 -12.76 2.22 -5.26
C ILE A 77 -13.32 0.93 -5.87
N ILE A 78 -13.30 0.80 -7.20
CA ILE A 78 -13.77 -0.39 -7.90
C ILE A 78 -12.93 -1.61 -7.49
N CYS A 79 -11.60 -1.50 -7.49
CA CYS A 79 -10.72 -2.58 -7.04
C CYS A 79 -11.09 -3.04 -5.64
N ILE A 80 -11.20 -2.11 -4.69
CA ILE A 80 -11.49 -2.44 -3.29
C ILE A 80 -12.85 -3.12 -3.15
N THR A 81 -13.90 -2.53 -3.73
CA THR A 81 -15.27 -3.04 -3.60
C THR A 81 -15.43 -4.42 -4.24
N VAL A 82 -14.88 -4.62 -5.43
CA VAL A 82 -14.93 -5.91 -6.12
C VAL A 82 -14.14 -6.98 -5.36
N ILE A 83 -12.89 -6.69 -4.96
CA ILE A 83 -12.05 -7.64 -4.22
C ILE A 83 -12.71 -8.00 -2.89
N TRP A 84 -13.24 -7.02 -2.15
CA TRP A 84 -13.89 -7.25 -0.87
C TRP A 84 -15.16 -8.09 -1.01
N THR A 85 -16.01 -7.76 -1.99
CA THR A 85 -17.23 -8.52 -2.25
C THR A 85 -16.91 -9.96 -2.64
N LEU A 86 -15.98 -10.17 -3.56
CA LEU A 86 -15.57 -11.51 -3.97
C LEU A 86 -14.94 -12.29 -2.80
N ALA A 87 -14.05 -11.68 -2.02
CA ALA A 87 -13.45 -12.33 -0.85
C ALA A 87 -14.52 -12.80 0.14
N LYS A 88 -15.53 -11.98 0.44
CA LYS A 88 -16.66 -12.37 1.29
C LYS A 88 -17.48 -13.53 0.74
N LEU A 89 -17.78 -13.50 -0.56
CA LEU A 89 -18.54 -14.56 -1.21
C LEU A 89 -17.79 -15.90 -1.16
N PHE A 90 -16.48 -15.89 -1.41
CA PHE A 90 -15.66 -17.11 -1.35
C PHE A 90 -15.48 -17.63 0.09
N CYS A 91 -15.32 -16.73 1.07
CA CYS A 91 -15.16 -17.15 2.47
C CYS A 91 -16.47 -17.60 3.12
N LYS A 92 -17.65 -17.11 2.69
CA LYS A 92 -18.95 -17.65 3.16
C LYS A 92 -19.16 -19.11 2.83
N LYS A 93 -18.53 -19.62 1.78
CA LYS A 93 -18.60 -21.04 1.37
C LYS A 93 -17.65 -21.96 2.16
N LYS A 94 -16.72 -21.40 2.94
CA LYS A 94 -15.72 -22.13 3.73
C LYS A 94 -15.87 -21.81 5.21
N ASN A 95 -15.43 -22.77 6.07
CA ASN A 95 -15.57 -22.72 7.53
C ASN A 95 -15.02 -21.44 8.19
N ALA A 96 -15.53 -21.13 9.38
CA ALA A 96 -15.30 -19.89 10.15
C ALA A 96 -13.81 -19.48 10.37
N SER A 97 -12.86 -20.41 10.29
CA SER A 97 -11.41 -20.09 10.42
C SER A 97 -10.85 -19.24 9.27
N ASP A 98 -11.52 -19.23 8.11
CA ASP A 98 -11.08 -18.47 6.94
C ASP A 98 -11.61 -17.01 6.94
N LYS A 99 -12.58 -16.69 7.81
CA LYS A 99 -13.12 -15.30 7.92
C LYS A 99 -12.06 -14.31 8.41
N ASN A 100 -11.17 -14.73 9.30
CA ASN A 100 -10.15 -13.87 9.91
C ASN A 100 -9.07 -13.36 8.93
N ILE A 101 -8.98 -13.94 7.73
CA ILE A 101 -7.99 -13.51 6.72
C ILE A 101 -8.55 -12.53 5.69
N VAL A 102 -9.88 -12.30 5.65
CA VAL A 102 -10.52 -11.46 4.62
C VAL A 102 -9.96 -10.04 4.63
N GLY A 103 -9.86 -9.42 5.79
CA GLY A 103 -9.33 -8.06 5.94
C GLY A 103 -7.90 -7.93 5.42
N GLU A 104 -7.02 -8.86 5.80
CA GLU A 104 -5.63 -8.90 5.33
C GLU A 104 -5.53 -9.19 3.84
N PHE A 105 -6.35 -10.12 3.32
CA PHE A 105 -6.40 -10.47 1.90
C PHE A 105 -6.80 -9.27 1.06
N VAL A 106 -7.92 -8.64 1.39
CA VAL A 106 -8.46 -7.49 0.65
C VAL A 106 -7.43 -6.37 0.62
N GLN A 107 -6.92 -5.98 1.79
CA GLN A 107 -5.91 -4.92 1.90
C GLN A 107 -4.63 -5.25 1.13
N GLY A 108 -4.15 -6.48 1.22
CA GLY A 108 -2.97 -6.94 0.49
C GLY A 108 -3.17 -6.98 -1.02
N ALA A 109 -4.38 -7.28 -1.49
CA ALA A 109 -4.68 -7.42 -2.90
C ALA A 109 -4.91 -6.09 -3.63
N TYR A 110 -5.36 -5.00 -2.95
CA TYR A 110 -5.58 -3.73 -3.66
C TYR A 110 -4.49 -2.69 -3.44
N ARG A 111 -3.83 -2.68 -2.31
CA ARG A 111 -2.99 -1.57 -1.85
C ARG A 111 -1.57 -1.63 -2.40
N GLY A 112 -1.15 -0.61 -3.16
CA GLY A 112 0.21 -0.51 -3.71
C GLY A 112 1.14 0.38 -2.91
N SER A 113 2.47 0.16 -3.04
CA SER A 113 3.54 1.01 -2.48
C SER A 113 3.85 2.19 -3.42
N ALA A 114 2.81 2.98 -3.74
CA ALA A 114 2.91 4.08 -4.69
C ALA A 114 3.84 5.21 -4.22
N ALA A 115 3.83 5.52 -2.92
CA ALA A 115 4.57 6.65 -2.37
C ALA A 115 6.09 6.43 -2.25
N ILE A 116 6.55 5.18 -2.11
CA ILE A 116 7.98 4.89 -1.88
C ILE A 116 8.63 4.35 -3.13
N LEU A 117 8.17 3.20 -3.60
CA LEU A 117 8.70 2.57 -4.80
C LEU A 117 8.18 3.26 -6.07
N GLY A 118 6.97 3.82 -6.02
CA GLY A 118 6.33 4.45 -7.15
C GLY A 118 7.08 5.67 -7.66
N ILE A 119 7.52 6.56 -6.78
CA ILE A 119 8.29 7.76 -7.16
C ILE A 119 9.60 7.37 -7.84
N ALA A 120 10.35 6.44 -7.24
CA ALA A 120 11.62 5.98 -7.78
C ALA A 120 11.45 5.32 -9.17
N LEU A 121 10.43 4.48 -9.33
CA LEU A 121 10.12 3.83 -10.61
C LEU A 121 9.68 4.85 -11.67
N LEU A 122 8.80 5.81 -11.30
CA LEU A 122 8.37 6.88 -12.21
C LEU A 122 9.56 7.70 -12.72
N GLN A 123 10.43 8.14 -11.82
CA GLN A 123 11.58 8.95 -12.18
C GLN A 123 12.50 8.24 -13.17
N ASN A 124 12.57 6.94 -13.07
CA ASN A 124 13.46 6.16 -13.94
C ASN A 124 12.83 5.77 -15.30
N ILE A 125 11.52 5.52 -15.31
CA ILE A 125 10.83 5.12 -16.55
C ILE A 125 10.52 6.35 -17.40
N SER A 126 10.06 7.44 -16.76
CA SER A 126 9.60 8.66 -17.44
C SER A 126 10.62 9.80 -17.38
N GLY A 127 11.78 9.62 -16.73
CA GLY A 127 12.78 10.66 -16.52
C GLY A 127 12.41 11.71 -15.47
N ASN A 128 11.18 11.70 -14.96
CA ASN A 128 10.68 12.60 -13.92
C ASN A 128 9.57 11.95 -13.09
N ALA A 129 9.25 12.52 -11.95
CA ALA A 129 8.20 12.04 -11.05
C ALA A 129 7.00 13.01 -10.93
N LYS A 130 6.78 13.89 -11.91
CA LYS A 130 5.75 14.95 -11.85
C LYS A 130 4.33 14.41 -11.67
N MET A 131 4.05 13.19 -12.18
CA MET A 131 2.73 12.57 -12.07
C MET A 131 2.50 11.83 -10.75
N ALA A 132 3.54 11.62 -9.93
CA ALA A 132 3.42 10.93 -8.64
C ALA A 132 2.45 11.63 -7.66
N PRO A 133 2.50 12.95 -7.47
CA PRO A 133 1.57 13.64 -6.58
C PRO A 133 0.10 13.45 -6.98
N LEU A 134 -0.23 13.56 -8.27
CA LEU A 134 -1.60 13.39 -8.77
C LEU A 134 -2.12 11.98 -8.57
N MET A 135 -1.29 10.97 -8.88
CA MET A 135 -1.59 9.56 -8.61
C MET A 135 -1.82 9.32 -7.12
N MET A 136 -0.96 9.88 -6.26
CA MET A 136 -1.07 9.73 -4.81
C MET A 136 -2.32 10.41 -4.27
N LEU A 137 -2.67 11.59 -4.76
CA LEU A 137 -3.88 12.33 -4.37
C LEU A 137 -5.15 11.51 -4.63
N GLY A 138 -5.23 10.85 -5.78
CA GLY A 138 -6.38 10.01 -6.16
C GLY A 138 -6.43 8.65 -5.44
N SER A 139 -5.32 8.11 -4.97
CA SER A 139 -5.27 6.74 -4.45
C SER A 139 -4.94 6.64 -2.94
N VAL A 140 -3.96 7.36 -2.43
CA VAL A 140 -3.43 7.17 -1.07
C VAL A 140 -4.45 7.47 0.04
N PRO A 141 -5.25 8.55 -0.02
CA PRO A 141 -6.32 8.78 0.95
C PRO A 141 -7.31 7.62 0.99
N LEU A 142 -7.74 7.15 -0.18
CA LEU A 142 -8.67 6.03 -0.31
C LEU A 142 -8.07 4.72 0.21
N TYR A 143 -6.81 4.43 -0.11
CA TYR A 143 -6.13 3.24 0.43
C TYR A 143 -6.18 3.19 1.96
N ASN A 144 -5.99 4.32 2.63
CA ASN A 144 -5.95 4.36 4.09
C ASN A 144 -7.35 4.37 4.72
N ILE A 145 -8.30 5.11 4.16
CA ILE A 145 -9.70 5.12 4.63
C ILE A 145 -10.32 3.73 4.51
N PHE A 146 -10.21 3.12 3.32
CA PHE A 146 -10.76 1.78 3.10
C PHE A 146 -10.02 0.69 3.88
N ALA A 147 -8.71 0.84 4.13
CA ALA A 147 -8.00 -0.09 4.99
C ALA A 147 -8.58 -0.09 6.41
N VAL A 148 -8.86 1.08 6.98
CA VAL A 148 -9.50 1.18 8.30
C VAL A 148 -10.90 0.55 8.27
N ILE A 149 -11.71 0.85 7.25
CA ILE A 149 -13.05 0.30 7.09
C ILE A 149 -12.98 -1.23 7.00
N VAL A 150 -12.21 -1.76 6.05
CA VAL A 150 -12.11 -3.20 5.80
C VAL A 150 -11.58 -3.93 7.03
N LEU A 151 -10.49 -3.48 7.64
CA LEU A 151 -9.91 -4.12 8.82
C LEU A 151 -10.83 -4.03 10.04
N THR A 152 -11.62 -2.95 10.17
CA THR A 152 -12.61 -2.85 11.25
C THR A 152 -13.75 -3.83 11.02
N PHE A 153 -14.35 -3.88 9.83
CA PHE A 153 -15.49 -4.76 9.56
C PHE A 153 -15.12 -6.25 9.47
N GLU A 154 -13.89 -6.58 9.14
CA GLU A 154 -13.38 -7.95 9.08
C GLU A 154 -12.53 -8.32 10.31
N SER A 155 -12.59 -7.53 11.39
CA SER A 155 -11.89 -7.83 12.64
C SER A 155 -12.47 -9.09 13.31
N PRO A 156 -11.63 -9.96 13.90
CA PRO A 156 -12.08 -11.12 14.68
C PRO A 156 -13.05 -10.76 15.82
N ASP A 157 -12.94 -9.55 16.34
CA ASP A 157 -13.76 -9.06 17.48
C ASP A 157 -15.16 -8.58 17.06
N MET A 158 -15.49 -8.62 15.76
CA MET A 158 -16.77 -8.13 15.24
C MET A 158 -17.88 -9.17 15.38
N LYS A 159 -18.95 -8.78 16.06
CA LYS A 159 -20.20 -9.56 16.14
C LYS A 159 -21.12 -9.21 14.98
N GLU A 160 -21.52 -10.18 14.18
CA GLU A 160 -22.38 -9.99 12.99
C GLU A 160 -23.73 -9.29 13.31
N ASN A 161 -24.23 -9.41 14.54
CA ASN A 161 -25.55 -8.90 14.93
C ASN A 161 -25.56 -7.44 15.44
N GLU A 162 -24.42 -6.72 15.42
CA GLU A 162 -24.29 -5.36 15.97
C GLU A 162 -23.89 -4.31 14.92
N LEU A 163 -24.56 -4.30 13.77
CA LEU A 163 -24.21 -3.41 12.64
C LEU A 163 -24.09 -1.92 13.05
N GLY A 164 -24.99 -1.43 13.91
CA GLY A 164 -24.96 -0.03 14.37
C GLY A 164 -23.75 0.31 15.26
N LYS A 165 -23.38 -0.61 16.15
CA LYS A 165 -22.18 -0.43 16.99
C LYS A 165 -20.90 -0.54 16.16
N ASN A 166 -20.90 -1.43 15.17
CA ASN A 166 -19.80 -1.65 14.27
C ASN A 166 -19.56 -0.41 13.38
N LEU A 167 -20.62 0.21 12.86
CA LEU A 167 -20.54 1.45 12.10
C LEU A 167 -20.00 2.59 12.96
N LYS A 168 -20.51 2.76 14.19
CA LYS A 168 -20.01 3.77 15.13
C LYS A 168 -18.53 3.56 15.47
N LYS A 169 -18.09 2.30 15.65
CA LYS A 169 -16.69 1.93 15.89
C LYS A 169 -15.81 2.24 14.67
N ALA A 170 -16.31 1.96 13.46
CA ALA A 170 -15.61 2.29 12.21
C ALA A 170 -15.46 3.81 12.01
N VAL A 171 -16.55 4.57 12.19
CA VAL A 171 -16.51 6.04 12.07
C VAL A 171 -15.58 6.64 13.13
N LYS A 172 -15.68 6.21 14.38
CA LYS A 172 -14.76 6.65 15.44
C LYS A 172 -13.31 6.29 15.06
N GLY A 173 -13.08 5.06 14.57
CA GLY A 173 -11.76 4.61 14.11
C GLY A 173 -11.20 5.48 12.99
N ILE A 174 -12.02 5.91 12.04
CA ILE A 174 -11.62 6.83 10.95
C ILE A 174 -11.26 8.20 11.53
N CYS A 175 -12.15 8.79 12.35
CA CYS A 175 -11.96 10.14 12.89
C CYS A 175 -10.79 10.25 13.88
N THR A 176 -10.40 9.16 14.53
CA THR A 176 -9.28 9.14 15.50
C THR A 176 -8.01 8.49 14.96
N ASN A 177 -8.01 8.03 13.71
CA ASN A 177 -6.86 7.37 13.13
C ASN A 177 -5.76 8.38 12.80
N PRO A 178 -4.56 8.26 13.39
CA PRO A 178 -3.48 9.23 13.17
C PRO A 178 -3.03 9.30 11.70
N ILE A 179 -3.15 8.20 10.97
CA ILE A 179 -2.82 8.13 9.55
C ILE A 179 -3.79 8.97 8.71
N ILE A 180 -5.10 8.85 8.98
CA ILE A 180 -6.13 9.59 8.25
C ILE A 180 -6.03 11.08 8.59
N LEU A 181 -5.85 11.41 9.86
CA LEU A 181 -5.68 12.80 10.30
C LEU A 181 -4.45 13.46 9.67
N SER A 182 -3.34 12.73 9.55
CA SER A 182 -2.12 13.26 8.92
C SER A 182 -2.29 13.47 7.41
N ILE A 183 -2.99 12.57 6.71
CA ILE A 183 -3.31 12.74 5.28
C ILE A 183 -4.17 13.97 5.07
N LEU A 184 -5.24 14.12 5.84
CA LEU A 184 -6.12 15.29 5.76
C LEU A 184 -5.37 16.59 6.11
N GLY A 185 -4.55 16.57 7.17
CA GLY A 185 -3.69 17.69 7.54
C GLY A 185 -2.73 18.08 6.41
N GLY A 186 -2.05 17.12 5.80
CA GLY A 186 -1.16 17.37 4.66
C GLY A 186 -1.89 17.95 3.44
N MET A 187 -3.08 17.44 3.12
CA MET A 187 -3.91 17.98 2.03
C MET A 187 -4.36 19.42 2.30
N ILE A 188 -4.74 19.74 3.54
CA ILE A 188 -5.09 21.12 3.94
C ILE A 188 -3.88 22.04 3.81
N LEU A 189 -2.70 21.62 4.29
CA LEU A 189 -1.47 22.40 4.17
C LEU A 189 -1.12 22.68 2.70
N SER A 190 -1.21 21.65 1.85
CA SER A 190 -0.98 21.79 0.41
C SER A 190 -1.99 22.74 -0.25
N TYR A 191 -3.28 22.61 0.09
CA TYR A 191 -4.33 23.46 -0.50
C TYR A 191 -4.14 24.95 -0.18
N PHE A 192 -3.65 25.27 1.02
CA PHE A 192 -3.37 26.65 1.45
C PHE A 192 -1.94 27.11 1.16
N ASP A 193 -1.12 26.30 0.47
CA ASP A 193 0.30 26.57 0.20
C ASP A 193 1.13 26.85 1.46
N ILE A 194 0.74 26.20 2.58
CA ILE A 194 1.43 26.36 3.86
C ILE A 194 2.63 25.41 3.90
N THR A 195 3.83 25.97 4.00
CA THR A 195 5.07 25.21 4.12
C THR A 195 5.64 25.30 5.54
N PHE A 196 6.22 24.20 6.02
CA PHE A 196 6.89 24.22 7.31
C PHE A 196 8.25 24.91 7.24
N PRO A 197 8.69 25.58 8.33
CA PRO A 197 10.07 26.03 8.47
C PRO A 197 11.04 24.87 8.22
N LYS A 198 12.19 25.15 7.60
CA LYS A 198 13.17 24.13 7.16
C LYS A 198 13.55 23.14 8.27
N ILE A 199 13.67 23.61 9.51
CA ILE A 199 14.02 22.78 10.66
C ILE A 199 12.89 21.79 10.95
N MET A 200 11.65 22.28 10.99
CA MET A 200 10.46 21.45 11.25
C MET A 200 10.25 20.39 10.16
N TYR A 201 10.32 20.81 8.88
CA TYR A 201 10.22 19.90 7.75
C TYR A 201 11.26 18.77 7.82
N LYS A 202 12.56 19.13 8.03
CA LYS A 202 13.64 18.14 8.16
C LYS A 202 13.44 17.19 9.33
N THR A 203 12.95 17.67 10.47
CA THR A 203 12.68 16.84 11.66
C THR A 203 11.57 15.83 11.36
N ILE A 204 10.43 16.30 10.81
CA ILE A 204 9.31 15.40 10.46
C ILE A 204 9.74 14.40 9.37
N ASN A 205 10.50 14.85 8.37
CA ASN A 205 11.01 13.96 7.32
C ASN A 205 11.98 12.91 7.86
N SER A 206 12.86 13.24 8.80
CA SER A 206 13.76 12.27 9.44
C SER A 206 12.98 11.19 10.20
N ILE A 207 11.90 11.57 10.90
CA ILE A 207 11.01 10.62 11.58
C ILE A 207 10.23 9.78 10.56
N GLY A 208 9.66 10.42 9.54
CA GLY A 208 8.88 9.77 8.49
C GLY A 208 9.69 8.76 7.68
N SER A 209 10.96 9.06 7.41
CA SER A 209 11.86 8.18 6.66
C SER A 209 12.14 6.83 7.36
N LEU A 210 11.97 6.74 8.67
CA LEU A 210 12.09 5.49 9.43
C LEU A 210 10.95 4.50 9.13
N THR A 211 9.81 4.96 8.61
CA THR A 211 8.61 4.14 8.41
C THR A 211 8.91 2.85 7.64
N SER A 212 9.52 2.97 6.47
CA SER A 212 9.74 1.82 5.60
C SER A 212 10.82 0.87 6.13
N PRO A 213 12.01 1.31 6.51
CA PRO A 213 13.02 0.41 7.07
C PRO A 213 12.53 -0.34 8.30
N MET A 214 11.89 0.36 9.25
CA MET A 214 11.36 -0.28 10.47
C MET A 214 10.25 -1.27 10.16
N ALA A 215 9.32 -0.94 9.25
CA ALA A 215 8.25 -1.84 8.85
C ALA A 215 8.79 -3.12 8.20
N LEU A 216 9.77 -2.98 7.30
CA LEU A 216 10.36 -4.11 6.60
C LEU A 216 11.14 -5.04 7.56
N ILE A 217 11.90 -4.45 8.49
CA ILE A 217 12.58 -5.23 9.55
C ILE A 217 11.53 -5.96 10.42
N ALA A 218 10.44 -5.29 10.81
CA ALA A 218 9.39 -5.90 11.61
C ALA A 218 8.64 -7.01 10.85
N ILE A 219 8.42 -6.86 9.53
CA ILE A 219 7.86 -7.90 8.67
C ILE A 219 8.79 -9.11 8.64
N GLY A 220 10.08 -8.90 8.40
CA GLY A 220 11.07 -9.98 8.37
C GLY A 220 11.20 -10.68 9.71
N ALA A 221 11.31 -9.94 10.81
CA ALA A 221 11.40 -10.48 12.16
C ALA A 221 10.13 -11.22 12.60
N GLY A 222 8.94 -10.77 12.13
CA GLY A 222 7.65 -11.41 12.41
C GLY A 222 7.28 -12.51 11.42
N PHE A 223 8.14 -12.86 10.44
CA PHE A 223 7.81 -13.83 9.42
C PHE A 223 7.84 -15.27 9.95
N GLU A 224 6.67 -15.90 9.98
CA GLU A 224 6.48 -17.28 10.42
C GLU A 224 6.27 -18.20 9.21
N GLY A 225 7.37 -18.77 8.68
CA GLY A 225 7.35 -19.57 7.45
C GLY A 225 6.36 -20.72 7.45
N ARG A 226 6.19 -21.45 8.59
CA ARG A 226 5.21 -22.54 8.70
C ARG A 226 3.75 -22.05 8.57
N LYS A 227 3.42 -20.90 9.14
CA LYS A 227 2.09 -20.28 9.00
C LYS A 227 1.91 -19.67 7.61
N ALA A 228 2.96 -19.09 7.04
CA ALA A 228 2.95 -18.54 5.68
C ALA A 228 2.65 -19.61 4.62
N ILE A 229 3.23 -20.82 4.74
CA ILE A 229 2.98 -21.96 3.85
C ILE A 229 1.49 -22.35 3.89
N LYS A 230 0.85 -22.37 5.06
CA LYS A 230 -0.59 -22.66 5.19
C LYS A 230 -1.47 -21.62 4.48
N LYS A 231 -0.97 -20.39 4.32
CA LYS A 231 -1.67 -19.26 3.65
C LYS A 231 -1.13 -18.99 2.23
N LEU A 232 -0.37 -19.94 1.65
CA LEU A 232 0.25 -19.77 0.33
C LEU A 232 -0.77 -19.53 -0.78
N LYS A 233 -1.88 -20.26 -0.78
CA LYS A 233 -2.94 -20.12 -1.80
C LYS A 233 -3.55 -18.71 -1.81
N PRO A 234 -4.08 -18.17 -0.70
CA PRO A 234 -4.57 -16.78 -0.68
C PRO A 234 -3.45 -15.76 -0.96
N THR A 235 -2.21 -16.02 -0.57
CA THR A 235 -1.06 -15.15 -0.88
C THR A 235 -0.84 -15.05 -2.39
N ILE A 236 -0.79 -16.17 -3.11
CA ILE A 236 -0.61 -16.20 -4.58
C ILE A 236 -1.79 -15.49 -5.27
N ILE A 237 -3.02 -15.76 -4.85
CA ILE A 237 -4.22 -15.13 -5.43
C ILE A 237 -4.15 -13.61 -5.26
N ALA A 238 -3.87 -13.11 -4.04
CA ALA A 238 -3.75 -11.68 -3.78
C ALA A 238 -2.61 -11.04 -4.59
N THR A 239 -1.47 -11.72 -4.70
CA THR A 239 -0.32 -11.28 -5.51
C THR A 239 -0.68 -11.18 -7.00
N THR A 240 -1.37 -12.18 -7.54
CA THR A 240 -1.82 -12.18 -8.95
C THR A 240 -2.84 -11.06 -9.20
N ILE A 241 -3.79 -10.86 -8.28
CA ILE A 241 -4.74 -9.74 -8.37
C ILE A 241 -3.98 -8.42 -8.42
N LYS A 242 -3.03 -8.22 -7.50
CA LYS A 242 -2.31 -6.96 -7.36
C LYS A 242 -1.38 -6.67 -8.54
N LEU A 243 -0.60 -7.63 -8.97
CA LEU A 243 0.48 -7.38 -9.95
C LEU A 243 0.05 -7.61 -11.40
N VAL A 244 -1.03 -8.36 -11.62
CA VAL A 244 -1.45 -8.74 -12.98
C VAL A 244 -2.87 -8.30 -13.28
N ILE A 245 -3.87 -8.67 -12.47
CA ILE A 245 -5.27 -8.45 -12.79
C ILE A 245 -5.63 -6.95 -12.77
N GLN A 246 -5.18 -6.20 -11.76
CA GLN A 246 -5.44 -4.76 -11.68
C GLN A 246 -4.87 -4.00 -12.88
N PRO A 247 -3.57 -4.11 -13.22
CA PRO A 247 -3.05 -3.48 -14.42
C PRO A 247 -3.77 -3.94 -15.71
N LEU A 248 -4.06 -5.24 -15.83
CA LEU A 248 -4.74 -5.81 -17.00
C LEU A 248 -6.11 -5.19 -17.27
N ILE A 249 -6.86 -4.88 -16.21
CA ILE A 249 -8.21 -4.30 -16.33
C ILE A 249 -8.14 -2.78 -16.54
N PHE A 250 -7.33 -2.08 -15.78
CA PHE A 250 -7.40 -0.62 -15.72
C PHE A 250 -6.43 0.10 -16.65
N LEU A 251 -5.30 -0.50 -17.08
CA LEU A 251 -4.42 0.16 -18.05
C LEU A 251 -5.09 0.35 -19.43
N PRO A 252 -5.83 -0.62 -19.99
CA PRO A 252 -6.58 -0.38 -21.20
C PRO A 252 -7.58 0.77 -21.09
N VAL A 253 -8.19 0.95 -19.91
CA VAL A 253 -9.10 2.09 -19.65
C VAL A 253 -8.31 3.40 -19.66
N ALA A 254 -7.12 3.46 -19.05
CA ALA A 254 -6.26 4.64 -19.07
C ALA A 254 -5.86 5.03 -20.50
N VAL A 255 -5.50 4.04 -21.32
CA VAL A 255 -5.18 4.22 -22.74
C VAL A 255 -6.40 4.72 -23.52
N ALA A 256 -7.56 4.10 -23.35
CA ALA A 256 -8.81 4.50 -24.00
C ALA A 256 -9.28 5.92 -23.61
N MET A 257 -8.95 6.37 -22.39
CA MET A 257 -9.19 7.74 -21.94
C MET A 257 -8.25 8.78 -22.57
N GLY A 258 -7.23 8.35 -23.33
CA GLY A 258 -6.27 9.20 -24.02
C GLY A 258 -5.29 9.89 -23.08
N PHE A 259 -4.90 9.25 -21.99
CA PHE A 259 -3.89 9.80 -21.09
C PHE A 259 -2.50 9.79 -21.74
N GLU A 260 -1.71 10.80 -21.42
CA GLU A 260 -0.31 10.93 -21.86
C GLU A 260 0.57 9.78 -21.30
N PRO A 261 1.67 9.43 -21.98
CA PRO A 261 2.57 8.34 -21.56
C PRO A 261 2.97 8.39 -20.08
N GLU A 262 3.30 9.56 -19.56
CA GLU A 262 3.69 9.73 -18.16
C GLU A 262 2.56 9.36 -17.18
N LYS A 263 1.30 9.69 -17.50
CA LYS A 263 0.11 9.34 -16.73
C LYS A 263 -0.17 7.83 -16.80
N ILE A 264 0.06 7.20 -17.96
CA ILE A 264 -0.09 5.74 -18.13
C ILE A 264 0.95 5.00 -17.27
N VAL A 265 2.21 5.47 -17.26
CA VAL A 265 3.25 4.91 -16.40
C VAL A 265 2.90 5.08 -14.92
N ALA A 266 2.42 6.25 -14.53
CA ALA A 266 1.98 6.48 -13.15
C ALA A 266 0.80 5.57 -12.75
N ALA A 267 -0.17 5.37 -13.66
CA ALA A 267 -1.27 4.42 -13.46
C ALA A 267 -0.75 2.97 -13.34
N LEU A 268 0.19 2.55 -14.18
CA LEU A 268 0.83 1.23 -14.05
C LEU A 268 1.45 1.06 -12.66
N ILE A 269 2.16 2.06 -12.17
CA ILE A 269 2.80 1.99 -10.86
C ILE A 269 1.76 1.94 -9.74
N MET A 270 0.70 2.73 -9.79
CA MET A 270 -0.40 2.68 -8.82
C MET A 270 -1.01 1.28 -8.74
N LEU A 271 -1.29 0.69 -9.89
CA LEU A 271 -1.99 -0.60 -10.01
C LEU A 271 -1.05 -1.79 -9.81
N GLY A 272 0.17 -1.76 -10.34
CA GLY A 272 1.12 -2.89 -10.42
C GLY A 272 2.30 -2.83 -9.45
N ALA A 273 2.47 -1.76 -8.66
CA ALA A 273 3.51 -1.75 -7.62
C ALA A 273 3.21 -2.78 -6.52
N PRO A 274 4.24 -3.32 -5.85
CA PRO A 274 4.06 -4.31 -4.79
C PRO A 274 3.23 -3.77 -3.63
N THR A 275 2.63 -4.67 -2.88
CA THR A 275 1.86 -4.31 -1.68
C THR A 275 2.73 -3.60 -0.67
N THR A 276 2.22 -2.50 -0.14
CA THR A 276 2.96 -1.67 0.83
C THR A 276 3.12 -2.36 2.19
N ALA A 277 4.29 -2.19 2.83
CA ALA A 277 4.56 -2.64 4.19
C ALA A 277 3.56 -2.05 5.24
N THR A 278 2.96 -0.90 4.93
CA THR A 278 1.91 -0.28 5.75
C THR A 278 0.70 -1.19 5.94
N SER A 279 0.39 -2.10 4.99
CA SER A 279 -0.70 -3.06 5.12
C SER A 279 -0.49 -4.02 6.30
N TYR A 280 0.74 -4.46 6.53
CA TYR A 280 1.11 -5.26 7.69
C TYR A 280 1.02 -4.48 9.00
N ILE A 281 1.54 -3.24 9.02
CA ILE A 281 1.47 -2.36 10.20
C ILE A 281 0.02 -2.15 10.64
N MET A 282 -0.86 -1.82 9.69
CA MET A 282 -2.28 -1.58 9.97
C MET A 282 -2.98 -2.84 10.45
N ALA A 283 -2.76 -3.98 9.79
CA ALA A 283 -3.32 -5.26 10.21
C ALA A 283 -2.95 -5.59 11.67
N LYS A 284 -1.66 -5.49 12.01
CA LYS A 284 -1.18 -5.77 13.37
C LYS A 284 -1.76 -4.82 14.42
N ASN A 285 -1.88 -3.53 14.12
CA ASN A 285 -2.44 -2.55 15.06
C ASN A 285 -3.97 -2.60 15.18
N MET A 286 -4.64 -3.29 14.26
CA MET A 286 -6.10 -3.49 14.25
C MET A 286 -6.53 -4.91 14.62
N ASN A 287 -5.71 -5.62 15.41
CA ASN A 287 -5.95 -6.96 15.98
C ASN A 287 -6.07 -8.09 14.95
N HIS A 288 -5.46 -7.94 13.76
CA HIS A 288 -5.31 -9.04 12.82
C HIS A 288 -3.99 -9.79 13.03
N GLU A 289 -3.93 -11.05 12.57
CA GLU A 289 -2.76 -11.90 12.74
C GLU A 289 -1.49 -11.36 12.03
N GLY A 290 -1.67 -10.71 10.86
CA GLY A 290 -0.59 -10.12 10.06
C GLY A 290 0.22 -11.13 9.25
N VAL A 291 -0.01 -12.43 9.40
CA VAL A 291 0.74 -13.48 8.67
C VAL A 291 0.44 -13.44 7.17
N LEU A 292 -0.82 -13.27 6.78
CA LEU A 292 -1.17 -13.16 5.37
C LEU A 292 -0.65 -11.84 4.78
N SER A 293 -0.79 -10.74 5.49
CA SER A 293 -0.28 -9.42 5.06
C SER A 293 1.23 -9.45 4.83
N SER A 294 2.02 -10.01 5.76
CA SER A 294 3.47 -10.14 5.58
C SER A 294 3.84 -11.02 4.40
N SER A 295 3.15 -12.14 4.22
CA SER A 295 3.38 -13.06 3.10
C SER A 295 3.09 -12.41 1.75
N ILE A 296 2.00 -11.63 1.64
CA ILE A 296 1.65 -10.89 0.42
C ILE A 296 2.71 -9.81 0.14
N VAL A 297 3.14 -9.04 1.15
CA VAL A 297 4.18 -8.01 0.96
C VAL A 297 5.46 -8.65 0.45
N VAL A 298 5.93 -9.75 1.04
CA VAL A 298 7.14 -10.47 0.60
C VAL A 298 7.00 -10.94 -0.85
N LEU A 299 5.91 -11.66 -1.17
CA LEU A 299 5.75 -12.24 -2.49
C LEU A 299 5.54 -11.18 -3.59
N THR A 300 4.73 -10.15 -3.32
CA THR A 300 4.52 -9.06 -4.28
C THR A 300 5.80 -8.27 -4.51
N THR A 301 6.63 -8.05 -3.49
CA THR A 301 7.92 -7.36 -3.64
C THR A 301 8.86 -8.14 -4.54
N LEU A 302 8.98 -9.45 -4.36
CA LEU A 302 9.82 -10.32 -5.21
C LEU A 302 9.32 -10.36 -6.65
N MET A 303 8.01 -10.55 -6.84
CA MET A 303 7.43 -10.72 -8.17
C MET A 303 7.29 -9.40 -8.94
N SER A 304 7.21 -8.26 -8.26
CA SER A 304 7.00 -6.96 -8.91
C SER A 304 8.12 -6.55 -9.86
N ALA A 305 9.36 -6.94 -9.61
CA ALA A 305 10.47 -6.67 -10.52
C ALA A 305 10.22 -7.24 -11.92
N PHE A 306 9.70 -8.47 -11.98
CA PHE A 306 9.38 -9.15 -13.22
C PHE A 306 8.10 -8.61 -13.86
N THR A 307 7.04 -8.43 -13.05
CA THR A 307 5.74 -8.01 -13.58
C THR A 307 5.76 -6.57 -14.06
N ILE A 308 6.41 -5.63 -13.36
CA ILE A 308 6.55 -4.24 -13.80
C ILE A 308 7.36 -4.19 -15.11
N THR A 309 8.47 -4.94 -15.17
CA THR A 309 9.28 -5.02 -16.42
C THR A 309 8.46 -5.56 -17.59
N ALA A 310 7.65 -6.60 -17.36
CA ALA A 310 6.78 -7.16 -18.40
C ALA A 310 5.72 -6.15 -18.84
N TRP A 311 5.07 -5.43 -17.92
CA TRP A 311 4.10 -4.39 -18.25
C TRP A 311 4.71 -3.23 -19.04
N ILE A 312 5.90 -2.74 -18.64
CA ILE A 312 6.62 -1.70 -19.39
C ILE A 312 6.93 -2.18 -20.79
N PHE A 313 7.40 -3.43 -20.94
CA PHE A 313 7.69 -4.02 -22.25
C PHE A 313 6.43 -4.06 -23.13
N ILE A 314 5.29 -4.52 -22.58
CA ILE A 314 4.02 -4.57 -23.30
C ILE A 314 3.59 -3.16 -23.74
N LEU A 315 3.58 -2.18 -22.83
CA LEU A 315 3.15 -0.81 -23.13
C LEU A 315 4.05 -0.15 -24.19
N ARG A 316 5.37 -0.38 -24.14
CA ARG A 316 6.32 0.11 -25.18
C ARG A 316 6.09 -0.56 -26.52
N THR A 317 5.90 -1.87 -26.54
CA THR A 317 5.66 -2.63 -27.80
C THR A 317 4.35 -2.19 -28.47
N MET A 318 3.35 -1.80 -27.66
CA MET A 318 2.08 -1.27 -28.16
C MET A 318 2.13 0.24 -28.49
N GLY A 319 3.25 0.92 -28.25
CA GLY A 319 3.45 2.35 -28.56
C GLY A 319 2.71 3.31 -27.62
N TYR A 320 2.38 2.89 -26.39
CA TYR A 320 1.67 3.73 -25.41
C TYR A 320 2.62 4.51 -24.49
N ILE A 321 3.89 4.11 -24.40
CA ILE A 321 4.93 4.78 -23.60
C ILE A 321 6.29 4.72 -24.30
#